data_a2afa06c12bc2ae6010d6e7db17b8e94
#
_entry.id   a2afa06c12bc2ae6010d6e7db17b8e94
#
_cell.length_a   1.000
_cell.length_b   1.000
_cell.length_c   1.000
_cell.angle_alpha   90.00
_cell.angle_beta   90.00
_cell.angle_gamma   90.00
#
_symmetry.space_group_name_H-M   'P 1'
#
loop_
_entity.id
_entity.type
_entity.pdbx_description
1 polymer ?
#
loop_
_entity_poly.entity_id
_entity_poly.type
_entity_poly.pdbx_seq_one_letter_code
_entity_poly.pdbx_strand_id
1 'polypeptide(L)'
;MVAIKIMDEFLHGPVWTCEEETGIPTDALPLIHEDPIAASLNREIGELYDSCYEFDLHDLPCWFNEEKEKADKPRMLGLLGKLNARIAELSDGSFAVDDQEMPRLEAL
;
A
#
# COMPACT_ATOMS: atom_id res chain seq x y z
N MET A 1 -5.87 -15.67 12.80
CA MET A 1 -4.96 -15.54 11.64
C MET A 1 -4.64 -14.07 11.41
N VAL A 2 -3.45 -13.78 10.98
CA VAL A 2 -3.04 -12.42 10.60
C VAL A 2 -3.56 -12.10 9.20
N ALA A 3 -4.02 -10.89 8.98
CA ALA A 3 -4.41 -10.39 7.68
C ALA A 3 -3.40 -9.36 7.19
N ILE A 4 -3.02 -9.44 5.92
CA ILE A 4 -2.25 -8.40 5.22
C ILE A 4 -3.25 -7.55 4.45
N LYS A 5 -3.45 -6.32 4.91
CA LYS A 5 -4.32 -5.36 4.26
C LYS A 5 -3.49 -4.48 3.32
N ILE A 6 -3.94 -4.31 2.09
CA ILE A 6 -3.29 -3.44 1.12
C ILE A 6 -4.14 -2.17 0.98
N MET A 7 -3.61 -1.05 1.49
CA MET A 7 -4.33 0.23 1.48
C MET A 7 -3.32 1.37 1.60
N ASP A 8 -3.32 2.30 0.64
CA ASP A 8 -2.43 3.46 0.69
C ASP A 8 -2.80 4.42 1.82
N GLU A 9 -1.77 4.92 2.50
CA GLU A 9 -1.90 5.91 3.57
C GLU A 9 -0.70 6.85 3.52
N PHE A 10 -0.92 8.15 3.79
CA PHE A 10 0.16 9.15 3.76
C PHE A 10 1.25 8.82 4.78
N LEU A 11 2.49 8.84 4.33
CA LEU A 11 3.70 8.49 5.11
C LEU A 11 3.72 7.06 5.65
N HIS A 12 2.88 6.19 5.11
CA HIS A 12 2.86 4.77 5.40
C HIS A 12 2.78 4.00 4.09
N GLY A 13 3.60 2.96 3.92
CA GLY A 13 3.47 2.11 2.75
C GLY A 13 2.12 1.37 2.73
N PRO A 14 1.74 0.78 1.59
CA PRO A 14 0.43 0.15 1.45
C PRO A 14 0.21 -1.12 2.28
N VAL A 15 1.28 -1.75 2.77
CA VAL A 15 1.17 -3.04 3.48
C VAL A 15 0.92 -2.82 4.96
N TRP A 16 -0.22 -3.31 5.42
CA TRP A 16 -0.63 -3.28 6.83
C TRP A 16 -0.75 -4.72 7.35
N THR A 17 -0.19 -4.98 8.51
CA THR A 17 -0.39 -6.24 9.22
C THR A 17 -1.46 -6.03 10.27
N CYS A 18 -2.56 -6.77 10.18
CA CYS A 18 -3.73 -6.60 11.04
C CYS A 18 -4.18 -7.93 11.63
N GLU A 19 -4.91 -7.85 12.74
CA GLU A 19 -5.67 -9.00 13.25
C GLU A 19 -6.89 -9.21 12.35
N GLU A 20 -7.09 -10.44 11.86
CA GLU A 20 -8.12 -10.74 10.87
C GLU A 20 -9.55 -10.46 11.37
N GLU A 21 -9.83 -10.78 12.63
CA GLU A 21 -11.19 -10.64 13.17
C GLU A 21 -11.58 -9.19 13.45
N THR A 22 -10.63 -8.37 13.92
CA THR A 22 -10.91 -7.01 14.36
C THR A 22 -10.44 -5.95 13.38
N GLY A 23 -9.50 -6.30 12.48
CA GLY A 23 -8.85 -5.36 11.58
C GLY A 23 -7.89 -4.39 12.26
N ILE A 24 -7.60 -4.60 13.54
CA ILE A 24 -6.69 -3.72 14.30
C ILE A 24 -5.25 -3.98 13.85
N PRO A 25 -4.47 -2.91 13.53
CA PRO A 25 -3.07 -3.07 13.17
C PRO A 25 -2.28 -3.75 14.30
N THR A 26 -1.41 -4.68 13.90
CA THR A 26 -0.52 -5.42 14.79
C THR A 26 0.93 -5.20 14.40
N ASP A 27 1.85 -5.89 15.06
CA ASP A 27 3.27 -5.83 14.72
C ASP A 27 3.51 -6.33 13.29
N ALA A 28 4.53 -5.76 12.64
CA ALA A 28 4.91 -6.15 11.29
C ALA A 28 5.21 -7.65 11.20
N LEU A 29 4.76 -8.28 10.11
CA LEU A 29 5.05 -9.68 9.84
C LEU A 29 6.42 -9.80 9.14
N PRO A 30 7.46 -10.37 9.80
CA PRO A 30 8.80 -10.43 9.20
C PRO A 30 8.85 -11.10 7.83
N LEU A 31 8.03 -12.12 7.60
CA LEU A 31 7.96 -12.81 6.31
C LEU A 31 7.73 -11.86 5.14
N ILE A 32 6.97 -10.80 5.36
CA ILE A 32 6.66 -9.79 4.34
C ILE A 32 7.57 -8.57 4.47
N HIS A 33 7.68 -8.01 5.68
CA HIS A 33 8.37 -6.72 5.89
C HIS A 33 9.89 -6.83 5.81
N GLU A 34 10.45 -8.01 6.05
CA GLU A 34 11.89 -8.26 5.91
C GLU A 34 12.29 -8.81 4.53
N ASP A 35 11.31 -9.17 3.68
CA ASP A 35 11.60 -9.59 2.32
C ASP A 35 12.07 -8.38 1.49
N PRO A 36 13.28 -8.43 0.88
CA PRO A 36 13.83 -7.27 0.16
C PRO A 36 12.96 -6.78 -1.00
N ILE A 37 12.33 -7.70 -1.72
CA ILE A 37 11.48 -7.37 -2.87
C ILE A 37 10.18 -6.73 -2.40
N ALA A 38 9.50 -7.33 -1.44
CA ALA A 38 8.25 -6.79 -0.89
C ALA A 38 8.49 -5.44 -0.21
N ALA A 39 9.56 -5.31 0.56
CA ALA A 39 9.92 -4.06 1.24
C ALA A 39 10.22 -2.94 0.23
N SER A 40 10.94 -3.24 -0.84
CA SER A 40 11.23 -2.27 -1.91
C SER A 40 9.97 -1.80 -2.61
N LEU A 41 9.06 -2.71 -2.96
CA LEU A 41 7.79 -2.39 -3.59
C LEU A 41 6.88 -1.58 -2.67
N ASN A 42 6.82 -1.95 -1.39
CA ASN A 42 6.04 -1.22 -0.39
C ASN A 42 6.52 0.24 -0.28
N ARG A 43 7.83 0.45 -0.24
CA ARG A 43 8.41 1.79 -0.20
C ARG A 43 8.12 2.57 -1.49
N GLU A 44 8.32 1.97 -2.65
CA GLU A 44 8.12 2.63 -3.94
C GLU A 44 6.65 3.05 -4.13
N ILE A 45 5.71 2.18 -3.78
CA ILE A 45 4.28 2.48 -3.82
C ILE A 45 3.95 3.60 -2.85
N GLY A 46 4.46 3.54 -1.63
CA GLY A 46 4.26 4.58 -0.62
C GLY A 46 4.78 5.94 -1.07
N GLU A 47 5.97 5.99 -1.66
CA GLU A 47 6.55 7.23 -2.19
C GLU A 47 5.72 7.80 -3.35
N LEU A 48 5.24 6.95 -4.26
CA LEU A 48 4.39 7.38 -5.36
C LEU A 48 3.07 7.95 -4.85
N TYR A 49 2.45 7.29 -3.88
CA TYR A 49 1.22 7.78 -3.25
C TYR A 49 1.46 9.11 -2.53
N ASP A 50 2.52 9.21 -1.72
CA ASP A 50 2.86 10.43 -0.98
C ASP A 50 3.12 11.60 -1.93
N SER A 51 3.64 11.33 -3.13
CA SER A 51 3.90 12.36 -4.14
C SER A 51 2.63 13.02 -4.68
N CYS A 52 1.46 12.42 -4.46
CA CYS A 52 0.17 13.01 -4.81
C CYS A 52 -0.28 14.08 -3.81
N TYR A 53 0.32 14.15 -2.64
CA TYR A 53 0.05 15.20 -1.67
C TYR A 53 0.88 16.44 -2.01
N GLU A 54 0.22 17.58 -2.05
CA GLU A 54 0.86 18.86 -2.34
C GLU A 54 0.80 19.77 -1.12
N PHE A 55 1.89 20.51 -0.89
CA PHE A 55 2.02 21.42 0.23
C PHE A 55 2.19 22.83 -0.32
N ASP A 56 1.35 23.74 0.13
CA ASP A 56 1.46 25.14 -0.23
C ASP A 56 2.45 25.83 0.72
N LEU A 57 3.36 26.63 0.17
CA LEU A 57 4.34 27.39 0.93
C LEU A 57 3.74 28.60 1.68
N HIS A 58 2.45 28.89 1.49
CA HIS A 58 1.74 30.06 2.01
C HIS A 58 0.67 29.72 3.06
N ASP A 59 0.98 28.86 4.01
CA ASP A 59 0.13 28.52 5.16
C ASP A 59 -1.18 27.78 4.83
N LEU A 60 -1.35 27.26 3.63
CA LEU A 60 -2.48 26.41 3.30
C LEU A 60 -2.21 24.96 3.73
N PRO A 61 -3.23 24.21 4.17
CA PRO A 61 -3.07 22.80 4.47
C PRO A 61 -2.67 22.02 3.22
N CYS A 62 -2.00 20.89 3.41
CA CYS A 62 -1.70 20.00 2.31
C CYS A 62 -3.00 19.47 1.69
N TRP A 63 -2.97 19.18 0.39
CA TRP A 63 -4.12 18.62 -0.32
C TRP A 63 -3.67 17.48 -1.21
N PHE A 64 -4.60 16.58 -1.50
CA PHE A 64 -4.35 15.42 -2.32
C PHE A 64 -4.67 15.75 -3.79
N ASN A 65 -3.69 15.56 -4.68
CA ASN A 65 -3.85 15.83 -6.10
C ASN A 65 -4.47 14.63 -6.81
N GLU A 66 -5.78 14.63 -6.97
CA GLU A 66 -6.54 13.54 -7.60
C GLU A 66 -6.19 13.38 -9.08
N GLU A 67 -5.86 14.45 -9.79
CA GLU A 67 -5.48 14.38 -11.20
C GLU A 67 -4.14 13.67 -11.38
N LYS A 68 -3.20 13.94 -10.47
CA LYS A 68 -1.91 13.25 -10.47
C LYS A 68 -2.10 11.76 -10.18
N GLU A 69 -2.96 11.41 -9.23
CA GLU A 69 -3.27 10.01 -8.93
C GLU A 69 -3.83 9.30 -10.16
N LYS A 70 -4.74 9.93 -10.88
CA LYS A 70 -5.29 9.38 -12.13
C LYS A 70 -4.23 9.21 -13.20
N ALA A 71 -3.31 10.17 -13.32
CA ALA A 71 -2.20 10.08 -14.27
C ALA A 71 -1.22 8.95 -13.91
N ASP A 72 -0.98 8.73 -12.62
CA ASP A 72 -0.09 7.69 -12.10
C ASP A 72 -0.75 6.31 -12.01
N LYS A 73 -2.07 6.24 -12.24
CA LYS A 73 -2.84 5.00 -12.10
C LYS A 73 -2.22 3.78 -12.78
N PRO A 74 -1.82 3.84 -14.06
CA PRO A 74 -1.21 2.67 -14.73
C PRO A 74 0.06 2.18 -14.03
N ARG A 75 0.90 3.11 -13.60
CA ARG A 75 2.13 2.78 -12.86
C ARG A 75 1.82 2.17 -11.50
N MET A 76 0.89 2.76 -10.76
CA MET A 76 0.47 2.28 -9.45
C MET A 76 -0.14 0.87 -9.54
N LEU A 77 -1.01 0.63 -10.51
CA LEU A 77 -1.58 -0.69 -10.74
C LEU A 77 -0.51 -1.74 -11.05
N GLY A 78 0.50 -1.38 -11.84
CA GLY A 78 1.62 -2.25 -12.13
C GLY A 78 2.44 -2.60 -10.89
N LEU A 79 2.73 -1.61 -10.04
CA LEU A 79 3.46 -1.81 -8.79
C LEU A 79 2.69 -2.66 -7.80
N LEU A 80 1.39 -2.39 -7.63
CA LEU A 80 0.52 -3.18 -6.76
C LEU A 80 0.40 -4.63 -7.23
N GLY A 81 0.31 -4.84 -8.55
CA GLY A 81 0.31 -6.19 -9.13
C GLY A 81 1.58 -6.96 -8.79
N LYS A 82 2.74 -6.32 -8.87
CA LYS A 82 4.02 -6.93 -8.49
C LYS A 82 4.07 -7.24 -7.00
N LEU A 83 3.59 -6.32 -6.16
CA LEU A 83 3.55 -6.52 -4.71
C LEU A 83 2.64 -7.71 -4.35
N ASN A 84 1.44 -7.77 -4.91
CA ASN A 84 0.51 -8.87 -4.67
C ASN A 84 1.09 -10.20 -5.12
N ALA A 85 1.76 -10.24 -6.28
CA ALA A 85 2.42 -11.45 -6.77
C ALA A 85 3.53 -11.91 -5.82
N ARG A 86 4.33 -10.96 -5.30
CA ARG A 86 5.40 -11.30 -4.36
C ARG A 86 4.86 -11.81 -3.03
N ILE A 87 3.80 -11.18 -2.51
CA ILE A 87 3.14 -11.64 -1.28
C ILE A 87 2.59 -13.06 -1.47
N ALA A 88 2.00 -13.34 -2.63
CA ALA A 88 1.51 -14.68 -2.95
C ALA A 88 2.64 -15.73 -2.98
N GLU A 89 3.82 -15.38 -3.50
CA GLU A 89 5.00 -16.25 -3.50
C GLU A 89 5.50 -16.53 -2.07
N LEU A 90 5.36 -15.56 -1.15
CA LEU A 90 5.79 -15.67 0.24
C LEU A 90 4.75 -16.38 1.12
N SER A 91 3.55 -16.61 0.62
CA SER A 91 2.46 -17.19 1.39
C SER A 91 2.79 -18.61 1.84
N ASP A 92 2.73 -18.82 3.14
CA ASP A 92 2.91 -20.13 3.79
C ASP A 92 1.63 -20.61 4.49
N GLY A 93 0.50 -19.92 4.27
CA GLY A 93 -0.77 -20.22 4.92
C GLY A 93 -0.97 -19.54 6.27
N SER A 94 0.02 -18.77 6.74
CA SER A 94 -0.06 -18.11 8.05
C SER A 94 -0.80 -16.76 8.02
N PHE A 95 -1.15 -16.24 6.84
CA PHE A 95 -1.86 -14.99 6.70
C PHE A 95 -2.83 -15.02 5.52
N ALA A 96 -3.81 -14.13 5.56
CA ALA A 96 -4.71 -13.84 4.44
C ALA A 96 -4.42 -12.44 3.90
N VAL A 97 -4.73 -12.19 2.63
CA VAL A 97 -4.54 -10.89 1.99
C VAL A 97 -5.90 -10.24 1.74
N ASP A 98 -6.04 -8.98 2.18
CA ASP A 98 -7.20 -8.13 1.93
C ASP A 98 -6.73 -6.90 1.15
N ASP A 99 -6.79 -6.97 -0.18
CA ASP A 99 -6.40 -5.88 -1.06
C ASP A 99 -7.57 -4.91 -1.24
N GLN A 100 -7.50 -3.77 -0.56
CA GLN A 100 -8.48 -2.71 -0.66
C GLN A 100 -8.05 -1.61 -1.65
N GLU A 101 -6.78 -1.58 -2.05
CA GLU A 101 -6.24 -0.52 -2.90
C GLU A 101 -6.50 -0.75 -4.39
N MET A 102 -6.33 -1.97 -4.87
CA MET A 102 -6.54 -2.29 -6.29
C MET A 102 -7.96 -1.92 -6.75
N PRO A 103 -9.05 -2.33 -6.03
CA PRO A 103 -10.40 -1.94 -6.41
C PRO A 103 -10.62 -0.43 -6.37
N ARG A 104 -10.04 0.27 -5.38
CA ARG A 104 -10.15 1.73 -5.27
C ARG A 104 -9.53 2.42 -6.50
N LEU A 105 -8.35 2.00 -6.90
CA LEU A 105 -7.66 2.56 -8.07
C LEU A 105 -8.40 2.26 -9.37
N GLU A 106 -8.91 1.05 -9.53
CA GLU A 106 -9.66 0.66 -10.72
C GLU A 106 -10.94 1.49 -10.89
N ALA A 107 -11.50 2.00 -9.79
CA ALA A 107 -12.68 2.85 -9.80
C ALA A 107 -12.40 4.32 -10.18
N LEU A 108 -11.15 4.73 -10.25
CA LEU A 108 -10.79 6.10 -10.64
C LEU A 108 -11.08 6.42 -12.11
#